data_f36495d761efac0859f064df15d0c236
#
_entry.id   f36495d761efac0859f064df15d0c236
#
_cell.length_a   1.000
_cell.length_b   1.000
_cell.length_c   1.000
_cell.angle_alpha   90.00
_cell.angle_beta   90.00
_cell.angle_gamma   90.00
#
_symmetry.space_group_name_H-M   'P 1'
#
loop_
_entity.id
_entity.type
_entity.pdbx_description
1 polymer ?
#
loop_
_entity_poly.entity_id
_entity_poly.type
_entity_poly.pdbx_seq_one_letter_code
_entity_poly.pdbx_strand_id
1 'polypeptide(L)'
;FTVLAICSFIFWSNETIIKEVFLHKPSYGCIIYLVIMIISAIVMPFTSPNSIFGIRIPQTEDYPEVWHRAHVFTSALLSLMILPTIIVIFHMEPRYSFVLCNIFLLVSLIIGIVYAVIIAIPIEKAEKMQIAKELEEQIKKEQGYR
;
A
#
# COMPACT_ATOMS: atom_id res chain seq x y z
N PHE A 1 -2.73 5.84 5.01
CA PHE A 1 -3.94 5.09 4.60
C PHE A 1 -5.16 5.47 5.44
N THR A 2 -5.03 5.62 6.73
CA THR A 2 -6.13 6.05 7.63
C THR A 2 -6.79 7.35 7.17
N VAL A 3 -6.00 8.33 6.72
CA VAL A 3 -6.53 9.61 6.21
C VAL A 3 -7.36 9.42 4.93
N LEU A 4 -6.90 8.60 3.98
CA LEU A 4 -7.64 8.31 2.74
C LEU A 4 -8.93 7.52 3.02
N ALA A 5 -8.89 6.56 3.93
CA ALA A 5 -10.07 5.79 4.35
C ALA A 5 -11.07 6.69 5.09
N ILE A 6 -10.60 7.58 5.96
CA ILE A 6 -11.43 8.56 6.67
C ILE A 6 -12.03 9.56 5.69
N CYS A 7 -11.25 10.11 4.76
CA CYS A 7 -11.76 11.02 3.72
C CYS A 7 -12.79 10.34 2.83
N SER A 8 -12.56 9.08 2.43
CA SER A 8 -13.54 8.30 1.65
C SER A 8 -14.81 8.04 2.44
N PHE A 9 -14.71 7.76 3.75
CA PHE A 9 -15.85 7.53 4.63
C PHE A 9 -16.64 8.83 4.88
N ILE A 10 -15.96 9.95 5.18
CA ILE A 10 -16.60 11.25 5.35
C ILE A 10 -17.29 11.69 4.06
N PHE A 11 -16.64 11.45 2.92
CA PHE A 11 -17.20 11.77 1.61
C PHE A 11 -18.44 10.91 1.31
N TRP A 12 -18.40 9.61 1.65
CA TRP A 12 -19.53 8.70 1.51
C TRP A 12 -20.69 9.02 2.46
N SER A 13 -20.40 9.43 3.68
CA SER A 13 -21.43 9.73 4.70
C SER A 13 -22.14 11.07 4.50
N ASN A 14 -21.59 11.94 3.63
CA ASN A 14 -22.16 13.26 3.40
C ASN A 14 -22.99 13.31 2.12
N GLU A 15 -24.30 12.97 2.24
CA GLU A 15 -25.26 12.97 1.12
C GLU A 15 -25.28 14.28 0.33
N THR A 16 -25.07 15.41 0.99
CA THR A 16 -25.08 16.73 0.37
C THR A 16 -23.87 16.91 -0.56
N ILE A 17 -22.68 16.53 -0.10
CA ILE A 17 -21.45 16.56 -0.92
C ILE A 17 -21.56 15.62 -2.10
N ILE A 18 -22.09 14.39 -1.88
CA ILE A 18 -22.32 13.43 -2.94
C ILE A 18 -23.31 13.98 -3.98
N LYS A 19 -24.42 14.57 -3.54
CA LYS A 19 -25.42 15.15 -4.46
C LYS A 19 -24.87 16.36 -5.23
N GLU A 20 -24.17 17.27 -4.59
CA GLU A 20 -23.64 18.45 -5.28
C GLU A 20 -22.46 18.15 -6.20
N VAL A 21 -21.49 17.36 -5.75
CA VAL A 21 -20.28 17.07 -6.51
C VAL A 21 -20.52 16.00 -7.58
N PHE A 22 -21.33 14.96 -7.29
CA PHE A 22 -21.53 13.83 -8.20
C PHE A 22 -22.73 13.98 -9.13
N LEU A 23 -23.82 14.63 -8.73
CA LEU A 23 -24.98 14.83 -9.60
C LEU A 23 -24.76 15.94 -10.64
N HIS A 24 -23.99 16.99 -10.29
CA HIS A 24 -23.72 18.08 -11.22
C HIS A 24 -22.43 17.90 -12.04
N LYS A 25 -21.39 17.22 -11.49
CA LYS A 25 -20.14 16.90 -12.18
C LYS A 25 -19.51 15.60 -11.63
N PRO A 26 -20.14 14.47 -11.91
CA PRO A 26 -19.80 13.20 -11.30
C PRO A 26 -18.36 12.70 -11.59
N SER A 27 -17.78 13.13 -12.68
CA SER A 27 -16.45 12.72 -13.12
C SER A 27 -15.31 13.26 -12.22
N TYR A 28 -15.51 14.37 -11.54
CA TYR A 28 -14.42 15.00 -10.76
C TYR A 28 -14.00 14.19 -9.55
N GLY A 29 -14.96 13.56 -8.85
CA GLY A 29 -14.63 12.69 -7.71
C GLY A 29 -13.78 11.48 -8.13
N CYS A 30 -14.09 10.89 -9.27
CA CYS A 30 -13.32 9.76 -9.80
C CYS A 30 -11.94 10.17 -10.32
N ILE A 31 -11.79 11.38 -10.88
CA ILE A 31 -10.50 11.92 -11.33
C ILE A 31 -9.53 12.05 -10.13
N ILE A 32 -10.01 12.42 -8.95
CA ILE A 32 -9.16 12.49 -7.74
C ILE A 32 -8.51 11.13 -7.45
N TYR A 33 -9.25 10.02 -7.55
CA TYR A 33 -8.69 8.67 -7.37
C TYR A 33 -7.65 8.34 -8.43
N LEU A 34 -7.91 8.69 -9.68
CA LEU A 34 -6.95 8.49 -10.77
C LEU A 34 -5.65 9.27 -10.51
N VAL A 35 -5.76 10.52 -10.08
CA VAL A 35 -4.60 11.35 -9.74
C VAL A 35 -3.82 10.75 -8.56
N ILE A 36 -4.52 10.30 -7.51
CA ILE A 36 -3.88 9.64 -6.37
C ILE A 36 -3.15 8.35 -6.82
N MET A 37 -3.77 7.54 -7.67
CA MET A 37 -3.14 6.32 -8.19
C MET A 37 -1.89 6.63 -9.01
N ILE A 38 -1.95 7.63 -9.89
CA ILE A 38 -0.80 8.05 -10.73
C ILE A 38 0.34 8.57 -9.84
N ILE A 39 0.05 9.47 -8.92
CA ILE A 39 1.06 10.02 -8.00
C ILE A 39 1.67 8.88 -7.17
N SER A 40 0.84 8.01 -6.61
CA SER A 40 1.33 6.88 -5.82
C SER A 40 2.18 5.92 -6.65
N ALA A 41 1.77 5.62 -7.88
CA ALA A 41 2.53 4.75 -8.78
C ALA A 41 3.92 5.34 -9.13
N ILE A 42 4.01 6.66 -9.29
CA ILE A 42 5.29 7.33 -9.59
C ILE A 42 6.16 7.46 -8.35
N VAL A 43 5.59 7.83 -7.21
CA VAL A 43 6.36 8.21 -6.01
C VAL A 43 6.80 6.99 -5.20
N MET A 44 5.96 5.96 -5.09
CA MET A 44 6.23 4.79 -4.23
C MET A 44 7.60 4.13 -4.47
N PRO A 45 8.07 3.89 -5.69
CA PRO A 45 9.36 3.22 -5.91
C PRO A 45 10.57 4.00 -5.38
N PHE A 46 10.43 5.31 -5.24
CA PHE A 46 11.51 6.22 -4.84
C PHE A 46 11.45 6.62 -3.36
N THR A 47 10.42 6.17 -2.63
CA THR A 47 10.30 6.49 -1.21
C THR A 47 11.21 5.61 -0.37
N SER A 48 12.03 6.25 0.48
CA SER A 48 12.72 5.59 1.59
C SER A 48 11.74 5.31 2.74
N PRO A 49 12.08 4.42 3.68
CA PRO A 49 11.30 4.22 4.89
C PRO A 49 11.05 5.55 5.61
N ASN A 50 9.79 5.93 5.74
CA ASN A 50 9.38 7.21 6.33
C ASN A 50 8.04 7.07 7.05
N SER A 51 7.69 8.06 7.87
CA SER A 51 6.47 8.05 8.69
C SER A 51 5.21 8.53 7.98
N ILE A 52 5.30 8.99 6.73
CA ILE A 52 4.20 9.73 6.08
C ILE A 52 3.55 8.91 4.96
N PHE A 53 4.35 8.28 4.11
CA PHE A 53 3.85 7.69 2.86
C PHE A 53 4.38 6.26 2.64
N GLY A 54 3.49 5.34 2.27
CA GLY A 54 3.84 3.97 1.90
C GLY A 54 3.08 2.88 2.66
N ILE A 55 3.44 1.63 2.37
CA ILE A 55 2.95 0.44 3.07
C ILE A 55 3.74 0.32 4.38
N ARG A 56 3.07 0.57 5.50
CA ARG A 56 3.68 0.55 6.82
C ARG A 56 3.15 -0.63 7.63
N ILE A 57 3.96 -1.65 7.67
CA ILE A 57 3.81 -2.81 8.53
C ILE A 57 5.16 -3.06 9.20
N PRO A 58 5.25 -3.74 10.35
CA PRO A 58 6.53 -4.00 11.02
C PRO A 58 7.60 -4.51 10.08
N GLN A 59 7.26 -5.45 9.21
CA GLN A 59 8.18 -6.05 8.25
C GLN A 59 8.78 -5.06 7.25
N THR A 60 8.03 -4.02 6.86
CA THR A 60 8.57 -3.00 5.95
C THR A 60 9.36 -1.93 6.69
N GLU A 61 9.08 -1.69 7.97
CA GLU A 61 9.82 -0.72 8.77
C GLU A 61 11.19 -1.28 9.20
N ASP A 62 11.24 -2.56 9.56
CA ASP A 62 12.44 -3.23 10.05
C ASP A 62 13.41 -3.60 8.92
N TYR A 63 12.89 -3.87 7.70
CA TYR A 63 13.68 -4.33 6.57
C TYR A 63 13.58 -3.39 5.36
N PRO A 64 14.58 -2.52 5.11
CA PRO A 64 14.58 -1.58 3.97
C PRO A 64 14.46 -2.26 2.60
N GLU A 65 14.96 -3.49 2.47
CA GLU A 65 14.81 -4.29 1.25
C GLU A 65 13.35 -4.71 1.01
N VAL A 66 12.65 -5.12 2.08
CA VAL A 66 11.22 -5.44 2.01
C VAL A 66 10.41 -4.19 1.66
N TRP A 67 10.75 -3.05 2.28
CA TRP A 67 10.17 -1.76 1.95
C TRP A 67 10.26 -1.48 0.44
N HIS A 68 11.47 -1.48 -0.10
CA HIS A 68 11.69 -1.14 -1.51
C HIS A 68 10.94 -2.09 -2.45
N ARG A 69 11.08 -3.40 -2.25
CA ARG A 69 10.41 -4.41 -3.08
C ARG A 69 8.88 -4.31 -3.03
N ALA A 70 8.31 -4.12 -1.84
CA ALA A 70 6.87 -3.97 -1.67
C ALA A 70 6.34 -2.72 -2.38
N HIS A 71 7.07 -1.61 -2.31
CA HIS A 71 6.68 -0.35 -2.95
C HIS A 71 6.78 -0.41 -4.47
N VAL A 72 7.86 -1.01 -5.01
CA VAL A 72 8.00 -1.25 -6.46
C VAL A 72 6.89 -2.13 -6.99
N PHE A 73 6.58 -3.23 -6.30
CA PHE A 73 5.51 -4.14 -6.68
C PHE A 73 4.13 -3.46 -6.64
N THR A 74 3.83 -2.74 -5.56
CA THR A 74 2.55 -2.03 -5.41
C THR A 74 2.41 -0.91 -6.44
N SER A 75 3.49 -0.20 -6.76
CA SER A 75 3.54 0.78 -7.83
C SER A 75 3.18 0.17 -9.19
N ALA A 76 3.72 -1.00 -9.50
CA ALA A 76 3.40 -1.72 -10.73
C ALA A 76 1.92 -2.12 -10.78
N LEU A 77 1.33 -2.59 -9.67
CA LEU A 77 -0.09 -2.90 -9.56
C LEU A 77 -0.96 -1.65 -9.77
N LEU A 78 -0.62 -0.54 -9.12
CA LEU A 78 -1.33 0.73 -9.30
C LEU A 78 -1.26 1.20 -10.75
N SER A 79 -0.09 1.11 -11.38
CA SER A 79 0.08 1.46 -12.80
C SER A 79 -0.80 0.61 -13.71
N LEU A 80 -0.91 -0.70 -13.44
CA LEU A 80 -1.79 -1.61 -14.17
C LEU A 80 -3.27 -1.24 -14.03
N MET A 81 -3.68 -0.72 -12.87
CA MET A 81 -5.06 -0.33 -12.60
C MET A 81 -5.43 1.05 -13.18
N ILE A 82 -4.49 1.85 -13.65
CA ILE A 82 -4.77 3.16 -14.26
C ILE A 82 -5.70 3.01 -15.49
N LEU A 83 -5.38 2.09 -16.40
CA LEU A 83 -6.17 1.90 -17.61
C LEU A 83 -7.61 1.43 -17.33
N PRO A 84 -7.85 0.38 -16.51
CA PRO A 84 -9.20 0.02 -16.10
C PRO A 84 -9.95 1.17 -15.41
N THR A 85 -9.27 1.95 -14.58
CA THR A 85 -9.86 3.11 -13.90
C THR A 85 -10.34 4.17 -14.91
N ILE A 86 -9.53 4.47 -15.92
CA ILE A 86 -9.91 5.40 -17.00
C ILE A 86 -11.16 4.88 -17.73
N ILE A 87 -11.17 3.61 -18.12
CA ILE A 87 -12.32 3.00 -18.81
C ILE A 87 -13.59 3.13 -17.96
N VAL A 88 -13.51 2.81 -16.67
CA VAL A 88 -14.63 2.91 -15.74
C VAL A 88 -15.15 4.35 -15.63
N ILE A 89 -14.27 5.34 -15.54
CA ILE A 89 -14.66 6.76 -15.42
C ILE A 89 -15.44 7.24 -16.66
N PHE A 90 -15.06 6.78 -17.85
CA PHE A 90 -15.68 7.25 -19.08
C PHE A 90 -16.91 6.45 -19.54
N HIS A 91 -17.07 5.20 -19.11
CA HIS A 91 -18.11 4.30 -19.63
C HIS A 91 -19.17 3.90 -18.60
N MET A 92 -18.95 4.17 -17.31
CA MET A 92 -19.91 3.80 -16.28
C MET A 92 -20.58 5.00 -15.63
N GLU A 93 -21.76 4.75 -15.05
CA GLU A 93 -22.42 5.77 -14.23
C GLU A 93 -21.52 6.19 -13.05
N PRO A 94 -21.55 7.46 -12.67
CA PRO A 94 -20.65 8.03 -11.66
C PRO A 94 -20.64 7.29 -10.33
N ARG A 95 -21.80 6.79 -9.90
CA ARG A 95 -21.94 6.03 -8.65
C ARG A 95 -21.14 4.73 -8.68
N TYR A 96 -21.25 3.98 -9.78
CA TYR A 96 -20.51 2.73 -9.93
C TYR A 96 -19.02 2.98 -10.19
N SER A 97 -18.70 4.02 -10.95
CA SER A 97 -17.31 4.44 -11.18
C SER A 97 -16.57 4.73 -9.89
N PHE A 98 -17.20 5.45 -8.97
CA PHE A 98 -16.62 5.76 -7.66
C PHE A 98 -16.34 4.49 -6.84
N VAL A 99 -17.30 3.58 -6.76
CA VAL A 99 -17.14 2.31 -6.02
C VAL A 99 -16.01 1.47 -6.63
N LEU A 100 -15.97 1.35 -7.96
CA LEU A 100 -14.94 0.55 -8.63
C LEU A 100 -13.55 1.17 -8.52
N CYS A 101 -13.41 2.49 -8.61
CA CYS A 101 -12.13 3.17 -8.39
C CYS A 101 -11.58 2.91 -6.97
N ASN A 102 -12.46 2.95 -5.96
CA ASN A 102 -12.08 2.58 -4.58
C ASN A 102 -11.65 1.12 -4.49
N ILE A 103 -12.39 0.20 -5.11
CA ILE A 103 -12.05 -1.23 -5.11
C ILE A 103 -10.68 -1.44 -5.76
N PHE A 104 -10.40 -0.85 -6.92
CA PHE A 104 -9.11 -0.99 -7.61
C PHE A 104 -7.95 -0.49 -6.75
N LEU A 105 -8.12 0.66 -6.11
CA LEU A 105 -7.12 1.20 -5.19
C LEU A 105 -6.89 0.26 -3.99
N LEU A 106 -7.97 -0.12 -3.29
CA LEU A 106 -7.89 -0.95 -2.10
C LEU A 106 -7.32 -2.35 -2.39
N VAL A 107 -7.76 -2.99 -3.47
CA VAL A 107 -7.26 -4.31 -3.87
C VAL A 107 -5.77 -4.25 -4.18
N SER A 108 -5.32 -3.23 -4.91
CA SER A 108 -3.88 -3.04 -5.20
C SER A 108 -3.05 -2.91 -3.93
N LEU A 109 -3.55 -2.17 -2.94
CA LEU A 109 -2.87 -1.98 -1.66
C LEU A 109 -2.86 -3.24 -0.81
N ILE A 110 -3.98 -3.96 -0.73
CA ILE A 110 -4.07 -5.23 0.01
C ILE A 110 -3.10 -6.25 -0.57
N ILE A 111 -3.07 -6.39 -1.91
CA ILE A 111 -2.12 -7.29 -2.58
C ILE A 111 -0.68 -6.87 -2.29
N GLY A 112 -0.38 -5.57 -2.30
CA GLY A 112 0.93 -5.03 -1.94
C GLY A 112 1.34 -5.36 -0.50
N ILE A 113 0.43 -5.25 0.46
CA ILE A 113 0.66 -5.63 1.86
C ILE A 113 0.92 -7.14 1.98
N VAL A 114 0.09 -7.97 1.36
CA VAL A 114 0.26 -9.42 1.37
C VAL A 114 1.62 -9.82 0.77
N TYR A 115 1.99 -9.21 -0.35
CA TYR A 115 3.30 -9.41 -0.95
C TYR A 115 4.44 -9.03 0.00
N ALA A 116 4.36 -7.88 0.67
CA ALA A 116 5.36 -7.44 1.65
C ALA A 116 5.55 -8.46 2.78
N VAL A 117 4.47 -8.99 3.32
CA VAL A 117 4.52 -10.04 4.36
C VAL A 117 5.20 -11.31 3.83
N ILE A 118 4.83 -11.75 2.61
CA ILE A 118 5.39 -12.97 2.03
C ILE A 118 6.90 -12.87 1.83
N ILE A 119 7.40 -11.74 1.31
CA ILE A 119 8.84 -11.56 1.08
C ILE A 119 9.64 -11.35 2.36
N ALA A 120 9.01 -10.90 3.44
CA ALA A 120 9.67 -10.73 4.74
C ALA A 120 9.94 -12.06 5.47
N ILE A 121 9.10 -13.07 5.30
CA ILE A 121 9.20 -14.36 5.99
C ILE A 121 10.60 -14.99 5.89
N PRO A 122 11.22 -15.16 4.70
CA PRO A 122 12.54 -15.75 4.59
C PRO A 122 13.63 -14.89 5.23
N ILE A 123 13.49 -13.57 5.19
CA ILE A 123 14.45 -12.61 5.76
C ILE A 123 14.44 -12.71 7.29
N GLU A 124 13.26 -12.64 7.91
CA GLU A 124 13.10 -12.83 9.37
C GLU A 124 13.62 -14.20 9.84
N LYS A 125 13.38 -15.25 9.05
CA LYS A 125 13.85 -16.58 9.39
C LYS A 125 15.38 -16.68 9.34
N ALA A 126 16.00 -16.06 8.34
CA ALA A 126 17.46 -16.04 8.22
C ALA A 126 18.11 -15.28 9.38
N GLU A 127 17.57 -14.13 9.75
CA GLU A 127 18.05 -13.32 10.88
C GLU A 127 17.95 -14.08 12.21
N LYS A 128 16.77 -14.69 12.48
CA LYS A 128 16.58 -15.50 13.69
C LYS A 128 17.55 -16.66 13.79
N MET A 129 17.87 -17.33 12.65
CA MET A 129 18.88 -18.39 12.63
C MET A 129 20.30 -17.87 12.88
N GLN A 130 20.61 -16.70 12.40
CA GLN A 130 21.91 -16.08 12.63
C GLN A 130 22.09 -15.71 14.11
N ILE A 131 21.11 -15.04 14.70
CA ILE A 131 21.11 -14.71 16.14
C ILE A 131 21.25 -15.96 17.01
N ALA A 132 20.52 -17.04 16.67
CA ALA A 132 20.62 -18.29 17.40
C ALA A 132 22.03 -18.89 17.36
N LYS A 133 22.70 -18.86 16.20
CA LYS A 133 24.09 -19.33 16.08
C LYS A 133 25.08 -18.49 16.89
N GLU A 134 24.93 -17.17 16.81
CA GLU A 134 25.79 -16.25 17.58
C GLU A 134 25.65 -16.47 19.08
N LEU A 135 24.41 -16.70 19.55
CA LEU A 135 24.13 -17.00 20.94
C LEU A 135 24.75 -18.35 21.37
N GLU A 136 24.64 -19.39 20.56
CA GLU A 136 25.28 -20.68 20.81
C GLU A 136 26.80 -20.58 20.90
N GLU A 137 27.42 -19.78 20.02
CA GLU A 137 28.88 -19.54 20.08
C GLU A 137 29.31 -18.78 21.34
N GLN A 138 28.52 -17.80 21.78
CA GLN A 138 28.76 -17.08 23.01
C GLN A 138 28.69 -18.01 24.24
N ILE A 139 27.66 -18.85 24.35
CA ILE A 139 27.50 -19.83 25.42
C ILE A 139 28.67 -20.80 25.43
N LYS A 140 29.12 -21.30 24.27
CA LYS A 140 30.29 -22.20 24.19
C LYS A 140 31.57 -21.52 24.68
N LYS A 141 31.78 -20.26 24.34
CA LYS A 141 32.92 -19.48 24.81
C LYS A 141 32.90 -19.32 26.34
N GLU A 142 31.77 -18.98 26.91
CA GLU A 142 31.63 -18.83 28.38
C GLU A 142 31.82 -20.14 29.13
N GLN A 143 31.38 -21.27 28.59
CA GLN A 143 31.58 -22.61 29.19
C GLN A 143 33.02 -23.12 29.04
N GLY A 144 33.72 -22.70 27.98
CA GLY A 144 35.13 -23.07 27.75
C GLY A 144 36.14 -22.31 28.63
N TYR A 145 35.71 -21.23 29.28
CA TYR A 145 36.51 -20.45 30.24
C TYR A 145 36.39 -20.93 31.71
N ARG A 146 35.62 -21.97 31.99
CA ARG A 146 35.51 -22.61 33.28
C ARG A 146 36.30 -23.94 33.32
#